data_887fa3abd96d6844ab0e40d9f05ffadf
#
_entry.id   887fa3abd96d6844ab0e40d9f05ffadf
#
_cell.length_a   1.000
_cell.length_b   1.000
_cell.length_c   1.000
_cell.angle_alpha   90.00
_cell.angle_beta   90.00
_cell.angle_gamma   90.00
#
_symmetry.space_group_name_H-M   'P 1'
#
loop_
_entity.id
_entity.type
_entity.pdbx_description
1 polymer ?
#
loop_
_entity_poly.entity_id
_entity_poly.type
_entity_poly.pdbx_seq_one_letter_code
_entity_poly.pdbx_strand_id
1 'polypeptide(L)'
;MASRSTRITIKNHSDMQFVVSGDGTTLVHGEWSSGGQPEGGSTLLEGMDLVIQSESAGIATGTEGSVLLSTTPGVIPFEFYWQNPYVGSNEYLLRQVPPGLDASYTGGDGDNAEIVVTITATMRVETLFRPSTHGWHFSNSSWPSVPNTAITLGPITIPIGDASNGMCGGMVYAAIDYALADLPIPPLTSNPPALGDPFFDYISTRLYDSFHLPFGPMNTYIPYMSVSFQPAQRAAVTIKDAIPKIRADIASGRPSALGLIGAVSDNVIADLGKHHQVLAYSYQRDGRNVTLGIYDPNRPDEDNLTIEIDAGNLGAVDLSHNTSMSRIYMFFHTGYTPSVPPEAVR
;
A
#
# COMPACT_ATOMS: atom_id res chain seq x y z
N MET A 1 36.89 -29.35 1.34
CA MET A 1 36.06 -28.28 1.88
C MET A 1 36.83 -26.99 1.74
N ALA A 2 36.19 -25.96 1.23
CA ALA A 2 36.78 -24.62 1.16
C ALA A 2 37.15 -24.13 2.56
N SER A 3 38.27 -23.41 2.68
CA SER A 3 38.74 -22.88 3.97
C SER A 3 37.99 -21.60 4.38
N ARG A 4 37.37 -20.93 3.44
CA ARG A 4 36.55 -19.73 3.60
C ARG A 4 35.32 -19.81 2.69
N SER A 5 34.20 -19.36 3.17
CA SER A 5 33.00 -19.17 2.35
C SER A 5 32.19 -17.97 2.80
N THR A 6 31.45 -17.36 1.87
CA THR A 6 30.57 -16.23 2.15
C THR A 6 29.23 -16.49 1.48
N ARG A 7 28.17 -16.57 2.28
CA ARG A 7 26.77 -16.66 1.84
C ARG A 7 26.08 -15.35 2.13
N ILE A 8 25.51 -14.74 1.12
CA ILE A 8 24.83 -13.45 1.19
C ILE A 8 23.39 -13.66 0.80
N THR A 9 22.45 -13.21 1.64
CA THR A 9 21.03 -13.16 1.33
C THR A 9 20.61 -11.69 1.26
N ILE A 10 20.28 -11.18 0.08
CA ILE A 10 19.79 -9.81 -0.11
C ILE A 10 18.26 -9.88 -0.13
N LYS A 11 17.64 -9.23 0.84
CA LYS A 11 16.17 -9.16 1.00
C LYS A 11 15.67 -7.80 0.52
N ASN A 12 14.77 -7.81 -0.45
CA ASN A 12 14.12 -6.59 -0.91
C ASN A 12 12.80 -6.37 -0.15
N HIS A 13 12.85 -5.51 0.85
CA HIS A 13 11.68 -5.01 1.59
C HIS A 13 11.31 -3.58 1.16
N SER A 14 11.75 -3.15 -0.02
CA SER A 14 11.34 -1.89 -0.64
C SER A 14 10.24 -2.12 -1.68
N ASP A 15 9.59 -1.06 -2.09
CA ASP A 15 8.63 -1.07 -3.20
C ASP A 15 9.29 -0.91 -4.58
N MET A 16 10.63 -0.93 -4.62
CA MET A 16 11.39 -0.85 -5.85
C MET A 16 11.76 -2.24 -6.35
N GLN A 17 11.75 -2.40 -7.66
CA GLN A 17 12.29 -3.56 -8.33
C GLN A 17 13.77 -3.34 -8.62
N PHE A 18 14.58 -4.35 -8.34
CA PHE A 18 16.00 -4.38 -8.75
C PHE A 18 16.22 -5.42 -9.82
N VAL A 19 17.23 -5.16 -10.65
CA VAL A 19 17.74 -6.11 -11.62
C VAL A 19 19.22 -6.33 -11.32
N VAL A 20 19.65 -7.59 -11.26
CA VAL A 20 21.06 -7.95 -11.14
C VAL A 20 21.77 -7.52 -12.43
N SER A 21 22.75 -6.63 -12.33
CA SER A 21 23.51 -6.18 -13.50
C SER A 21 24.34 -7.33 -14.05
N GLY A 22 24.22 -7.61 -15.35
CA GLY A 22 24.95 -8.71 -15.99
C GLY A 22 26.47 -8.57 -15.89
N ASP A 23 26.96 -7.33 -16.03
CA ASP A 23 28.38 -6.98 -15.92
C ASP A 23 28.80 -6.52 -14.51
N GLY A 24 27.85 -6.46 -13.57
CA GLY A 24 28.06 -5.90 -12.24
C GLY A 24 28.25 -6.94 -11.14
N THR A 25 28.26 -8.23 -11.46
CA THR A 25 28.56 -9.27 -10.48
C THR A 25 30.00 -9.73 -10.70
N THR A 26 30.87 -9.36 -9.75
CA THR A 26 32.30 -9.60 -9.86
C THR A 26 32.76 -10.49 -8.72
N LEU A 27 33.57 -11.50 -9.04
CA LEU A 27 34.32 -12.28 -8.07
C LEU A 27 35.81 -12.02 -8.31
N VAL A 28 36.43 -11.31 -7.37
CA VAL A 28 37.82 -10.91 -7.45
C VAL A 28 38.75 -12.05 -6.98
N HIS A 29 38.33 -12.70 -5.89
CA HIS A 29 39.04 -13.83 -5.29
C HIS A 29 38.08 -14.94 -4.91
N GLY A 30 38.49 -16.20 -5.09
CA GLY A 30 37.68 -17.39 -4.83
C GLY A 30 36.98 -17.93 -6.06
N GLU A 31 35.99 -18.77 -5.84
CA GLU A 31 35.12 -19.34 -6.86
C GLU A 31 33.63 -19.32 -6.40
N TRP A 32 32.74 -19.34 -7.35
CA TRP A 32 31.31 -19.46 -7.01
C TRP A 32 31.01 -20.86 -6.49
N SER A 33 30.37 -20.97 -5.33
CA SER A 33 29.80 -22.22 -4.90
C SER A 33 28.71 -22.71 -5.87
N SER A 34 28.44 -24.00 -5.91
CA SER A 34 27.44 -24.56 -6.82
C SER A 34 26.08 -23.87 -6.67
N GLY A 35 25.61 -23.21 -7.72
CA GLY A 35 24.36 -22.41 -7.72
C GLY A 35 24.47 -21.09 -6.96
N GLY A 36 25.66 -20.68 -6.54
CA GLY A 36 25.88 -19.45 -5.77
C GLY A 36 26.11 -18.19 -6.62
N GLN A 37 26.33 -18.32 -7.93
CA GLN A 37 26.46 -17.17 -8.82
C GLN A 37 25.09 -16.57 -9.13
N PRO A 38 24.89 -15.25 -8.91
CA PRO A 38 23.65 -14.62 -9.31
C PRO A 38 23.54 -14.52 -10.83
N GLU A 39 22.34 -14.77 -11.36
CA GLU A 39 22.09 -14.67 -12.78
C GLU A 39 21.90 -13.20 -13.20
N GLY A 40 22.76 -12.73 -14.13
CA GLY A 40 22.64 -11.38 -14.70
C GLY A 40 21.30 -11.19 -15.41
N GLY A 41 20.63 -10.04 -15.15
CA GLY A 41 19.31 -9.75 -15.64
C GLY A 41 18.16 -10.32 -14.79
N SER A 42 18.44 -11.15 -13.78
CA SER A 42 17.42 -11.60 -12.84
C SER A 42 16.83 -10.46 -12.04
N THR A 43 15.54 -10.58 -11.72
CA THR A 43 14.77 -9.53 -11.06
C THR A 43 14.57 -9.85 -9.59
N LEU A 44 14.83 -8.89 -8.71
CA LEU A 44 14.55 -8.94 -7.29
C LEU A 44 13.35 -8.04 -6.97
N LEU A 45 12.17 -8.61 -6.93
CA LEU A 45 10.92 -7.92 -6.61
C LEU A 45 10.78 -7.73 -5.09
N GLU A 46 9.84 -6.88 -4.69
CA GLU A 46 9.44 -6.74 -3.28
C GLU A 46 9.09 -8.10 -2.66
N GLY A 47 9.64 -8.35 -1.46
CA GLY A 47 9.45 -9.60 -0.72
C GLY A 47 10.25 -10.79 -1.24
N MET A 48 11.09 -10.60 -2.28
CA MET A 48 11.98 -11.65 -2.79
C MET A 48 13.37 -11.57 -2.13
N ASP A 49 14.02 -12.72 -2.09
CA ASP A 49 15.40 -12.88 -1.63
C ASP A 49 16.30 -13.25 -2.82
N LEU A 50 17.49 -12.62 -2.91
CA LEU A 50 18.57 -13.01 -3.78
C LEU A 50 19.66 -13.67 -2.93
N VAL A 51 20.00 -14.92 -3.24
CA VAL A 51 21.07 -15.65 -2.54
C VAL A 51 22.30 -15.75 -3.42
N ILE A 52 23.43 -15.35 -2.85
CA ILE A 52 24.77 -15.38 -3.49
C ILE A 52 25.68 -16.18 -2.59
N GLN A 53 26.54 -17.03 -3.17
CA GLN A 53 27.52 -17.79 -2.39
C GLN A 53 28.82 -17.98 -3.13
N SER A 54 29.91 -17.63 -2.47
CA SER A 54 31.29 -17.81 -2.97
C SER A 54 32.13 -18.51 -1.92
N GLU A 55 33.21 -19.15 -2.37
CA GLU A 55 34.14 -19.87 -1.51
C GLU A 55 35.60 -19.72 -2.01
N SER A 56 36.52 -20.07 -1.15
CA SER A 56 37.95 -20.00 -1.47
C SER A 56 38.35 -21.03 -2.54
N ALA A 57 39.07 -20.59 -3.56
CA ALA A 57 39.52 -21.43 -4.69
C ALA A 57 40.87 -22.15 -4.46
N GLY A 58 41.46 -22.08 -3.28
CA GLY A 58 42.74 -22.68 -3.01
C GLY A 58 43.15 -22.73 -1.54
N ILE A 59 44.38 -23.19 -1.28
CA ILE A 59 44.94 -23.26 0.08
C ILE A 59 45.31 -21.86 0.52
N ALA A 60 44.86 -21.46 1.71
CA ALA A 60 45.16 -20.15 2.31
C ALA A 60 44.67 -18.95 1.46
N THR A 61 43.56 -19.15 0.76
CA THR A 61 42.92 -18.08 0.00
C THR A 61 41.55 -17.73 0.64
N GLY A 62 41.11 -16.50 0.40
CA GLY A 62 39.79 -16.01 0.79
C GLY A 62 38.80 -16.00 -0.36
N THR A 63 37.68 -15.32 -0.14
CA THR A 63 36.69 -14.97 -1.18
C THR A 63 36.40 -13.47 -1.12
N GLU A 64 36.31 -12.83 -2.28
CA GLU A 64 36.12 -11.39 -2.43
C GLU A 64 35.31 -11.11 -3.70
N GLY A 65 34.31 -10.25 -3.60
CA GLY A 65 33.50 -9.88 -4.76
C GLY A 65 32.53 -8.75 -4.49
N SER A 66 31.76 -8.45 -5.52
CA SER A 66 30.63 -7.51 -5.41
C SER A 66 29.46 -7.92 -6.29
N VAL A 67 28.26 -7.50 -5.91
CA VAL A 67 27.06 -7.56 -6.73
C VAL A 67 26.50 -6.16 -6.90
N LEU A 68 26.17 -5.82 -8.15
CA LEU A 68 25.55 -4.56 -8.50
C LEU A 68 24.09 -4.82 -8.90
N LEU A 69 23.18 -4.14 -8.21
CA LEU A 69 21.76 -4.14 -8.47
C LEU A 69 21.35 -2.78 -9.05
N SER A 70 20.58 -2.77 -10.12
CA SER A 70 20.04 -1.55 -10.72
C SER A 70 18.55 -1.44 -10.49
N THR A 71 18.05 -0.24 -10.18
CA THR A 71 16.61 0.01 -10.03
C THR A 71 15.90 0.07 -11.38
N THR A 72 14.61 -0.29 -11.42
CA THR A 72 13.72 -0.11 -12.57
C THR A 72 12.45 0.65 -12.17
N PRO A 73 11.98 1.64 -12.97
CA PRO A 73 12.65 2.23 -14.13
C PRO A 73 13.81 3.14 -13.71
N GLY A 74 14.88 3.14 -14.49
CA GLY A 74 16.08 3.95 -14.25
C GLY A 74 17.27 3.10 -13.86
N VAL A 75 18.43 3.69 -13.91
CA VAL A 75 19.70 3.02 -13.58
C VAL A 75 20.30 3.72 -12.38
N ILE A 76 19.76 3.45 -11.19
CA ILE A 76 20.39 3.86 -9.94
C ILE A 76 21.07 2.61 -9.39
N PRO A 77 22.39 2.56 -9.35
CA PRO A 77 23.12 1.40 -8.88
C PRO A 77 23.02 1.28 -7.35
N PHE A 78 23.05 0.05 -6.88
CA PHE A 78 23.27 -0.32 -5.49
C PHE A 78 24.32 -1.41 -5.51
N GLU A 79 25.38 -1.28 -4.75
CA GLU A 79 26.47 -2.25 -4.69
C GLU A 79 26.59 -2.83 -3.28
N PHE A 80 26.63 -4.16 -3.20
CA PHE A 80 27.09 -4.87 -2.02
C PHE A 80 28.43 -5.54 -2.31
N TYR A 81 29.46 -5.14 -1.57
CA TYR A 81 30.83 -5.68 -1.62
C TYR A 81 31.07 -6.56 -0.41
N TRP A 82 31.80 -7.67 -0.60
CA TRP A 82 32.25 -8.54 0.47
C TRP A 82 33.72 -8.92 0.29
N GLN A 83 34.40 -9.08 1.42
CA GLN A 83 35.72 -9.65 1.52
C GLN A 83 35.78 -10.55 2.77
N ASN A 84 36.13 -11.84 2.58
CA ASN A 84 36.36 -12.82 3.64
C ASN A 84 37.77 -13.39 3.40
N PRO A 85 38.84 -12.69 3.89
CA PRO A 85 40.22 -13.04 3.61
C PRO A 85 40.65 -14.25 4.46
N TYR A 86 41.64 -14.99 3.99
CA TYR A 86 42.22 -16.08 4.79
C TYR A 86 42.90 -15.58 6.07
N VAL A 87 43.52 -14.40 6.01
CA VAL A 87 44.13 -13.72 7.16
C VAL A 87 43.60 -12.30 7.24
N GLY A 88 43.09 -11.93 8.39
CA GLY A 88 42.46 -10.62 8.62
C GLY A 88 41.00 -10.71 8.97
N SER A 89 40.37 -9.56 9.12
CA SER A 89 38.91 -9.45 9.43
C SER A 89 38.10 -9.40 8.14
N ASN A 90 36.88 -9.93 8.20
CA ASN A 90 35.92 -9.80 7.13
C ASN A 90 35.51 -8.33 6.96
N GLU A 91 35.23 -7.92 5.72
CA GLU A 91 34.78 -6.57 5.39
C GLU A 91 33.54 -6.64 4.47
N TYR A 92 32.57 -5.79 4.74
CA TYR A 92 31.31 -5.68 3.98
C TYR A 92 30.99 -4.21 3.77
N LEU A 93 30.65 -3.83 2.54
CA LEU A 93 30.33 -2.45 2.20
C LEU A 93 29.03 -2.37 1.40
N LEU A 94 28.18 -1.47 1.84
CA LEU A 94 27.00 -1.03 1.10
C LEU A 94 27.34 0.29 0.41
N ARG A 95 27.29 0.31 -0.91
CA ARG A 95 27.66 1.48 -1.70
C ARG A 95 26.53 1.91 -2.61
N GLN A 96 26.45 3.22 -2.88
CA GLN A 96 25.52 3.80 -3.84
C GLN A 96 24.06 3.43 -3.55
N VAL A 97 23.66 3.44 -2.25
CA VAL A 97 22.25 3.22 -1.88
C VAL A 97 21.40 4.32 -2.53
N PRO A 98 20.39 3.95 -3.35
CA PRO A 98 19.56 4.94 -4.04
C PRO A 98 18.82 5.86 -3.07
N PRO A 99 18.59 7.13 -3.43
CA PRO A 99 17.79 8.04 -2.61
C PRO A 99 16.39 7.47 -2.30
N GLY A 100 15.95 7.58 -1.05
CA GLY A 100 14.68 7.03 -0.58
C GLY A 100 14.72 5.55 -0.20
N LEU A 101 15.91 4.94 -0.25
CA LEU A 101 16.16 3.61 0.28
C LEU A 101 17.14 3.67 1.44
N ASP A 102 16.99 2.73 2.35
CA ASP A 102 17.97 2.36 3.36
C ASP A 102 18.44 0.94 3.11
N ALA A 103 19.71 0.68 3.40
CA ALA A 103 20.24 -0.67 3.35
C ALA A 103 21.10 -0.93 4.59
N SER A 104 20.95 -2.11 5.14
CA SER A 104 21.73 -2.57 6.29
C SER A 104 22.09 -4.03 6.13
N TYR A 105 23.08 -4.50 6.90
CA TYR A 105 23.37 -5.93 6.95
C TYR A 105 23.58 -6.40 8.39
N THR A 106 23.38 -7.71 8.57
CA THR A 106 23.65 -8.42 9.84
C THR A 106 24.40 -9.71 9.56
N GLY A 107 25.12 -10.21 10.57
CA GLY A 107 25.98 -11.39 10.43
C GLY A 107 27.33 -11.05 9.78
N GLY A 108 27.97 -12.03 9.20
CA GLY A 108 29.23 -11.87 8.47
C GLY A 108 30.47 -12.29 9.27
N ASP A 109 30.33 -12.83 10.46
CA ASP A 109 31.46 -13.28 11.29
C ASP A 109 31.99 -14.66 10.88
N GLY A 110 33.28 -14.87 11.10
CA GLY A 110 33.94 -16.16 11.00
C GLY A 110 34.32 -16.56 9.59
N ASP A 111 34.88 -17.77 9.49
CA ASP A 111 35.45 -18.34 8.29
C ASP A 111 34.43 -18.69 7.22
N ASN A 112 33.26 -19.09 7.65
CA ASN A 112 32.09 -19.38 6.81
C ASN A 112 31.00 -18.34 7.15
N ALA A 113 31.13 -17.17 6.58
CA ALA A 113 30.32 -16.02 6.90
C ALA A 113 28.92 -16.12 6.26
N GLU A 114 27.90 -15.89 7.07
CA GLU A 114 26.51 -15.72 6.61
C GLU A 114 26.08 -14.27 6.85
N ILE A 115 25.60 -13.61 5.79
CA ILE A 115 25.22 -12.20 5.81
C ILE A 115 23.79 -12.08 5.29
N VAL A 116 22.98 -11.30 5.99
CA VAL A 116 21.68 -10.87 5.52
C VAL A 116 21.73 -9.37 5.27
N VAL A 117 21.62 -8.98 4.01
CA VAL A 117 21.45 -7.58 3.58
C VAL A 117 19.96 -7.31 3.46
N THR A 118 19.49 -6.25 4.06
CA THR A 118 18.08 -5.83 3.96
C THR A 118 18.01 -4.45 3.32
N ILE A 119 17.28 -4.36 2.20
CA ILE A 119 16.98 -3.10 1.52
C ILE A 119 15.55 -2.72 1.92
N THR A 120 15.39 -1.51 2.47
CA THR A 120 14.08 -0.97 2.89
C THR A 120 13.83 0.37 2.22
N ALA A 121 12.55 0.73 2.04
CA ALA A 121 12.17 2.07 1.64
C ALA A 121 11.74 2.86 2.87
N THR A 122 12.27 4.06 3.03
CA THR A 122 11.75 5.07 3.95
C THR A 122 11.17 6.19 3.10
N MET A 123 9.87 6.24 3.00
CA MET A 123 9.17 7.24 2.19
C MET A 123 8.01 7.82 2.98
N ARG A 124 7.87 9.13 2.93
CA ARG A 124 6.68 9.84 3.40
C ARG A 124 6.22 10.80 2.33
N VAL A 125 4.96 10.68 1.96
CA VAL A 125 4.26 11.63 1.10
C VAL A 125 2.91 11.98 1.74
N GLU A 126 2.49 13.23 1.60
CA GLU A 126 1.21 13.69 2.11
C GLU A 126 0.64 14.79 1.21
N THR A 127 -0.67 14.88 1.20
CA THR A 127 -1.40 15.97 0.54
C THR A 127 -1.61 17.13 1.51
N LEU A 128 -2.17 18.22 1.03
CA LEU A 128 -2.61 19.34 1.89
C LEU A 128 -3.91 19.03 2.64
N PHE A 129 -4.61 17.95 2.29
CA PHE A 129 -5.84 17.56 2.94
C PHE A 129 -5.61 17.28 4.44
N ARG A 130 -6.50 17.81 5.27
CA ARG A 130 -6.59 17.49 6.71
C ARG A 130 -8.05 17.27 7.08
N PRO A 131 -8.40 16.19 7.76
CA PRO A 131 -9.78 15.92 8.21
C PRO A 131 -10.45 17.11 8.90
N SER A 132 -9.74 17.79 9.78
CA SER A 132 -10.24 18.94 10.55
C SER A 132 -10.50 20.22 9.75
N THR A 133 -10.01 20.31 8.51
CA THR A 133 -10.18 21.52 7.66
C THR A 133 -10.81 21.25 6.30
N HIS A 134 -10.68 20.03 5.78
CA HIS A 134 -11.12 19.66 4.43
C HIS A 134 -12.15 18.50 4.46
N GLY A 135 -12.38 17.89 5.63
CA GLY A 135 -13.41 16.88 5.86
C GLY A 135 -14.75 17.51 6.26
N TRP A 136 -15.83 16.77 6.10
CA TRP A 136 -17.13 17.18 6.64
C TRP A 136 -17.09 17.21 8.16
N HIS A 137 -17.63 18.28 8.77
CA HIS A 137 -17.63 18.49 10.22
C HIS A 137 -18.82 17.82 10.93
N PHE A 138 -19.54 16.93 10.26
CA PHE A 138 -20.59 16.10 10.83
C PHE A 138 -20.33 14.61 10.57
N SER A 139 -20.81 13.76 11.48
CA SER A 139 -20.63 12.31 11.35
C SER A 139 -21.52 11.73 10.25
N ASN A 140 -21.05 10.68 9.59
CA ASN A 140 -21.83 9.85 8.66
C ASN A 140 -22.95 9.05 9.34
N SER A 141 -23.40 9.47 10.50
CA SER A 141 -24.52 8.94 11.23
C SER A 141 -25.74 9.87 11.13
N SER A 142 -26.93 9.36 11.41
CA SER A 142 -28.15 10.17 11.50
C SER A 142 -28.60 10.85 10.20
N TRP A 143 -28.26 10.26 9.06
CA TRP A 143 -28.84 10.68 7.79
C TRP A 143 -30.35 10.46 7.77
N PRO A 144 -31.12 11.33 7.07
CA PRO A 144 -32.56 11.12 6.92
C PRO A 144 -32.85 9.78 6.24
N SER A 145 -33.93 9.10 6.68
CA SER A 145 -34.37 7.88 6.02
C SER A 145 -34.93 8.22 4.64
N VAL A 146 -34.36 7.62 3.61
CA VAL A 146 -34.83 7.68 2.23
C VAL A 146 -35.20 6.25 1.82
N PRO A 147 -36.45 5.83 2.03
CA PRO A 147 -36.86 4.47 1.72
C PRO A 147 -36.75 4.19 0.23
N ASN A 148 -36.23 3.00 -0.10
CA ASN A 148 -36.16 2.40 -1.44
C ASN A 148 -35.15 2.97 -2.43
N THR A 149 -33.99 3.41 -2.00
CA THR A 149 -32.85 3.57 -2.91
C THR A 149 -32.31 2.19 -3.28
N ALA A 150 -32.64 1.72 -4.46
CA ALA A 150 -32.12 0.47 -5.01
C ALA A 150 -31.51 0.73 -6.38
N ILE A 151 -30.36 0.11 -6.64
CA ILE A 151 -29.78 0.09 -7.98
C ILE A 151 -30.15 -1.21 -8.65
N THR A 152 -30.82 -1.12 -9.79
CA THR A 152 -31.19 -2.27 -10.59
C THR A 152 -30.14 -2.49 -11.69
N LEU A 153 -29.43 -3.61 -11.62
CA LEU A 153 -28.45 -4.05 -12.59
C LEU A 153 -28.99 -5.27 -13.34
N GLY A 154 -29.65 -5.06 -14.46
CA GLY A 154 -30.32 -6.14 -15.18
C GLY A 154 -31.36 -6.83 -14.28
N PRO A 155 -31.26 -8.17 -14.05
CA PRO A 155 -32.19 -8.88 -13.18
C PRO A 155 -31.93 -8.72 -11.68
N ILE A 156 -30.81 -8.07 -11.30
CA ILE A 156 -30.39 -7.93 -9.90
C ILE A 156 -30.72 -6.53 -9.42
N THR A 157 -31.54 -6.45 -8.38
CA THR A 157 -31.76 -5.21 -7.63
C THR A 157 -30.92 -5.25 -6.37
N ILE A 158 -29.93 -4.35 -6.28
CA ILE A 158 -29.10 -4.18 -5.09
C ILE A 158 -29.74 -3.04 -4.29
N PRO A 159 -30.31 -3.32 -3.13
CA PRO A 159 -30.71 -2.25 -2.24
C PRO A 159 -29.43 -1.56 -1.78
N ILE A 160 -29.19 -0.32 -2.23
CA ILE A 160 -28.10 0.51 -1.69
C ILE A 160 -28.36 0.82 -0.23
N GLY A 161 -29.57 0.57 0.18
CA GLY A 161 -30.04 0.83 1.51
C GLY A 161 -30.69 2.20 1.62
N ASP A 162 -31.18 2.42 2.79
CA ASP A 162 -31.63 3.72 3.25
C ASP A 162 -30.40 4.59 3.51
N ALA A 163 -30.42 5.88 3.16
CA ALA A 163 -29.38 6.84 3.50
C ALA A 163 -29.05 6.82 5.01
N SER A 164 -30.00 6.43 5.85
CA SER A 164 -29.80 6.21 7.29
C SER A 164 -28.74 5.15 7.63
N ASN A 165 -28.36 4.29 6.68
CA ASN A 165 -27.25 3.35 6.83
C ASN A 165 -25.87 3.99 6.57
N GLY A 166 -25.85 5.26 6.21
CA GLY A 166 -24.64 6.05 5.97
C GLY A 166 -24.37 6.31 4.48
N MET A 167 -23.73 7.42 4.23
CA MET A 167 -23.31 7.87 2.88
C MET A 167 -21.80 8.10 2.78
N CYS A 168 -21.02 7.23 3.43
CA CYS A 168 -19.56 7.39 3.55
C CYS A 168 -18.87 7.61 2.20
N GLY A 169 -19.20 6.85 1.17
CA GLY A 169 -18.62 7.01 -0.17
C GLY A 169 -18.92 8.38 -0.80
N GLY A 170 -20.14 8.88 -0.62
CA GLY A 170 -20.52 10.21 -1.07
C GLY A 170 -19.78 11.32 -0.35
N MET A 171 -19.66 11.19 0.98
CA MET A 171 -18.89 12.15 1.80
C MET A 171 -17.41 12.17 1.42
N VAL A 172 -16.80 10.99 1.21
CA VAL A 172 -15.41 10.86 0.78
C VAL A 172 -15.19 11.53 -0.58
N TYR A 173 -16.00 11.19 -1.58
CA TYR A 173 -15.86 11.75 -2.93
C TYR A 173 -16.11 13.25 -2.95
N ALA A 174 -17.15 13.71 -2.26
CA ALA A 174 -17.44 15.14 -2.16
C ALA A 174 -16.30 15.91 -1.47
N ALA A 175 -15.71 15.37 -0.39
CA ALA A 175 -14.57 16.01 0.28
C ALA A 175 -13.34 16.11 -0.64
N ILE A 176 -13.07 15.08 -1.47
CA ILE A 176 -12.00 15.15 -2.47
C ILE A 176 -12.31 16.23 -3.53
N ASP A 177 -13.56 16.32 -3.99
CA ASP A 177 -13.96 17.34 -4.97
C ASP A 177 -13.69 18.75 -4.48
N TYR A 178 -14.09 19.05 -3.22
CA TYR A 178 -13.83 20.36 -2.61
C TYR A 178 -12.33 20.61 -2.48
N ALA A 179 -11.57 19.62 -1.99
CA ALA A 179 -10.12 19.76 -1.84
C ALA A 179 -9.40 20.00 -3.17
N LEU A 180 -9.79 19.28 -4.25
CA LEU A 180 -9.18 19.44 -5.57
C LEU A 180 -9.61 20.73 -6.28
N ALA A 181 -10.78 21.28 -5.93
CA ALA A 181 -11.26 22.56 -6.44
C ALA A 181 -10.74 23.77 -5.63
N ASP A 182 -9.93 23.53 -4.60
CA ASP A 182 -9.47 24.56 -3.64
C ASP A 182 -10.64 25.33 -3.01
N LEU A 183 -11.71 24.61 -2.68
CA LEU A 183 -12.91 25.16 -2.06
C LEU A 183 -12.96 24.77 -0.58
N PRO A 184 -13.36 25.69 0.31
CA PRO A 184 -13.56 25.36 1.71
C PRO A 184 -14.77 24.41 1.86
N ILE A 185 -14.66 23.46 2.77
CA ILE A 185 -15.81 22.63 3.17
C ILE A 185 -16.89 23.53 3.78
N PRO A 186 -18.16 23.35 3.41
CA PRO A 186 -19.26 24.11 4.01
C PRO A 186 -19.33 23.90 5.54
N PRO A 187 -19.61 24.94 6.33
CA PRO A 187 -19.57 24.89 7.80
C PRO A 187 -20.81 24.19 8.40
N LEU A 188 -21.12 22.99 7.91
CA LEU A 188 -22.19 22.14 8.43
C LEU A 188 -21.63 21.34 9.61
N THR A 189 -21.99 21.67 10.83
CA THR A 189 -21.25 21.21 12.01
C THR A 189 -21.95 20.17 12.88
N SER A 190 -23.25 19.96 12.78
CA SER A 190 -23.92 19.13 13.77
C SER A 190 -24.80 18.02 13.23
N ASN A 191 -25.35 18.16 12.03
CA ASN A 191 -26.22 17.15 11.43
C ASN A 191 -25.96 17.04 9.93
N PRO A 192 -26.14 15.84 9.36
CA PRO A 192 -26.20 15.70 7.92
C PRO A 192 -27.28 16.60 7.29
N PRO A 193 -27.08 17.04 6.04
CA PRO A 193 -28.09 17.79 5.29
C PRO A 193 -29.45 17.06 5.24
N ALA A 194 -30.53 17.82 5.31
CA ALA A 194 -31.87 17.28 5.21
C ALA A 194 -32.23 16.86 3.77
N LEU A 195 -33.23 16.00 3.62
CA LEU A 195 -33.76 15.62 2.31
C LEU A 195 -34.25 16.88 1.57
N GLY A 196 -33.85 17.05 0.31
CA GLY A 196 -34.11 18.23 -0.52
C GLY A 196 -33.16 19.39 -0.33
N ASP A 197 -32.17 19.26 0.54
CA ASP A 197 -31.06 20.18 0.63
C ASP A 197 -30.08 19.90 -0.53
N PRO A 198 -29.58 20.93 -1.25
CA PRO A 198 -28.62 20.73 -2.34
C PRO A 198 -27.37 19.93 -1.94
N PHE A 199 -26.91 20.03 -0.69
CA PHE A 199 -25.79 19.24 -0.19
C PHE A 199 -26.15 17.77 -0.03
N PHE A 200 -27.39 17.45 0.39
CA PHE A 200 -27.87 16.07 0.44
C PHE A 200 -27.85 15.45 -0.97
N ASP A 201 -28.42 16.15 -1.95
CA ASP A 201 -28.49 15.68 -3.33
C ASP A 201 -27.10 15.51 -3.94
N TYR A 202 -26.18 16.43 -3.66
CA TYR A 202 -24.80 16.36 -4.12
C TYR A 202 -24.07 15.16 -3.52
N ILE A 203 -24.07 15.00 -2.20
CA ILE A 203 -23.41 13.87 -1.51
C ILE A 203 -24.02 12.53 -1.95
N SER A 204 -25.36 12.48 -2.13
CA SER A 204 -26.03 11.29 -2.65
C SER A 204 -25.58 10.94 -4.07
N THR A 205 -25.46 11.94 -4.96
CA THR A 205 -24.94 11.75 -6.31
C THR A 205 -23.51 11.18 -6.27
N ARG A 206 -22.65 11.76 -5.42
CA ARG A 206 -21.27 11.26 -5.26
C ARG A 206 -21.20 9.86 -4.64
N LEU A 207 -22.19 9.48 -3.81
CA LEU A 207 -22.31 8.09 -3.34
C LEU A 207 -22.57 7.14 -4.51
N TYR A 208 -23.51 7.47 -5.41
CA TYR A 208 -23.76 6.65 -6.60
C TYR A 208 -22.52 6.57 -7.49
N ASP A 209 -21.81 7.67 -7.67
CA ASP A 209 -20.55 7.70 -8.43
C ASP A 209 -19.49 6.80 -7.78
N SER A 210 -19.44 6.71 -6.44
CA SER A 210 -18.48 5.85 -5.74
C SER A 210 -18.71 4.35 -5.97
N PHE A 211 -19.88 3.97 -6.45
CA PHE A 211 -20.21 2.61 -6.87
C PHE A 211 -19.86 2.34 -8.35
N HIS A 212 -19.58 3.36 -9.15
CA HIS A 212 -19.24 3.28 -10.58
C HIS A 212 -20.20 2.40 -11.41
N LEU A 213 -21.49 2.58 -11.20
CA LEU A 213 -22.54 1.79 -11.90
C LEU A 213 -22.74 2.27 -13.35
N PRO A 214 -23.14 1.37 -14.28
CA PRO A 214 -23.51 -0.04 -14.14
C PRO A 214 -22.35 -1.04 -14.37
N PHE A 215 -21.16 -0.60 -14.76
CA PHE A 215 -20.06 -1.47 -15.15
C PHE A 215 -18.85 -1.39 -14.22
N GLY A 216 -18.99 -0.69 -13.10
CA GLY A 216 -17.89 -0.36 -12.21
C GLY A 216 -17.64 -1.36 -11.09
N PRO A 217 -16.89 -0.91 -10.07
CA PRO A 217 -16.29 -1.73 -9.03
C PRO A 217 -17.27 -2.51 -8.17
N MET A 218 -18.58 -2.23 -8.16
CA MET A 218 -19.51 -3.09 -7.41
C MET A 218 -19.37 -4.56 -7.81
N ASN A 219 -19.23 -4.85 -9.10
CA ASN A 219 -18.97 -6.23 -9.54
C ASN A 219 -17.58 -6.72 -9.11
N THR A 220 -16.65 -5.81 -8.85
CA THR A 220 -15.31 -6.12 -8.35
C THR A 220 -15.31 -6.24 -6.82
N TYR A 221 -16.11 -5.43 -6.11
CA TYR A 221 -16.13 -5.39 -4.64
C TYR A 221 -16.91 -6.55 -4.02
N ILE A 222 -17.99 -6.98 -4.64
CA ILE A 222 -18.79 -8.13 -4.18
C ILE A 222 -17.92 -9.39 -3.96
N PRO A 223 -17.03 -9.79 -4.88
CA PRO A 223 -16.11 -10.90 -4.63
C PRO A 223 -15.25 -10.73 -3.39
N TYR A 224 -14.79 -9.51 -3.08
CA TYR A 224 -13.91 -9.26 -1.92
C TYR A 224 -14.62 -9.54 -0.58
N MET A 225 -15.95 -9.41 -0.54
CA MET A 225 -16.80 -9.65 0.62
C MET A 225 -17.10 -11.14 0.84
N SER A 226 -16.87 -11.98 -0.17
CA SER A 226 -17.20 -13.40 -0.13
C SER A 226 -16.17 -14.21 0.66
N VAL A 227 -16.63 -15.27 1.36
CA VAL A 227 -15.76 -16.27 1.99
C VAL A 227 -14.89 -17.02 0.98
N SER A 228 -15.32 -17.11 -0.29
CA SER A 228 -14.56 -17.76 -1.36
C SER A 228 -13.31 -16.97 -1.76
N PHE A 229 -13.26 -15.66 -1.48
CA PHE A 229 -12.09 -14.83 -1.74
C PHE A 229 -11.04 -15.04 -0.64
N GLN A 230 -9.98 -15.76 -0.96
CA GLN A 230 -9.02 -16.26 0.01
C GLN A 230 -8.14 -15.17 0.62
N PRO A 231 -7.56 -15.36 1.84
CA PRO A 231 -6.70 -14.36 2.49
C PRO A 231 -5.53 -13.87 1.62
N ALA A 232 -4.84 -14.75 0.90
CA ALA A 232 -3.76 -14.37 -0.01
C ALA A 232 -4.24 -13.52 -1.21
N GLN A 233 -5.46 -13.74 -1.69
CA GLN A 233 -6.05 -12.91 -2.74
C GLN A 233 -6.37 -11.51 -2.21
N ARG A 234 -6.88 -11.40 -0.97
CA ARG A 234 -7.08 -10.12 -0.29
C ARG A 234 -5.76 -9.37 -0.12
N ALA A 235 -4.71 -10.07 0.33
CA ALA A 235 -3.37 -9.49 0.46
C ALA A 235 -2.84 -8.99 -0.90
N ALA A 236 -3.02 -9.76 -1.97
CA ALA A 236 -2.61 -9.34 -3.31
C ALA A 236 -3.32 -8.07 -3.76
N VAL A 237 -4.64 -7.95 -3.58
CA VAL A 237 -5.39 -6.73 -3.92
C VAL A 237 -4.95 -5.54 -3.06
N THR A 238 -4.81 -5.73 -1.75
CA THR A 238 -4.43 -4.63 -0.85
C THR A 238 -2.99 -4.20 -1.09
N ILE A 239 -2.04 -5.15 -1.12
CA ILE A 239 -0.61 -4.85 -1.13
C ILE A 239 -0.10 -4.55 -2.54
N LYS A 240 -0.46 -5.39 -3.54
CA LYS A 240 0.11 -5.29 -4.88
C LYS A 240 -0.66 -4.35 -5.81
N ASP A 241 -1.96 -4.10 -5.53
CA ASP A 241 -2.78 -3.23 -6.38
C ASP A 241 -3.14 -1.91 -5.69
N ALA A 242 -3.72 -1.94 -4.47
CA ALA A 242 -4.21 -0.72 -3.82
C ALA A 242 -3.07 0.19 -3.32
N ILE A 243 -2.10 -0.33 -2.57
CA ILE A 243 -1.02 0.48 -1.98
C ILE A 243 -0.24 1.28 -3.03
N PRO A 244 0.19 0.72 -4.19
CA PRO A 244 0.88 1.49 -5.22
C PRO A 244 0.03 2.63 -5.81
N LYS A 245 -1.28 2.39 -6.01
CA LYS A 245 -2.21 3.40 -6.54
C LYS A 245 -2.45 4.54 -5.53
N ILE A 246 -2.67 4.19 -4.25
CA ILE A 246 -2.81 5.16 -3.16
C ILE A 246 -1.57 6.05 -3.06
N ARG A 247 -0.39 5.44 -3.07
CA ARG A 247 0.88 6.18 -3.07
C ARG A 247 0.99 7.13 -4.25
N ALA A 248 0.64 6.67 -5.45
CA ALA A 248 0.70 7.48 -6.66
C ALA A 248 -0.26 8.67 -6.61
N ASP A 249 -1.48 8.48 -6.12
CA ASP A 249 -2.44 9.57 -5.91
C ASP A 249 -1.88 10.61 -4.94
N ILE A 250 -1.46 10.18 -3.74
CA ILE A 250 -0.95 11.08 -2.69
C ILE A 250 0.32 11.80 -3.16
N ALA A 251 1.24 11.09 -3.84
CA ALA A 251 2.46 11.71 -4.40
C ALA A 251 2.16 12.75 -5.49
N SER A 252 1.02 12.64 -6.17
CA SER A 252 0.54 13.65 -7.12
C SER A 252 -0.22 14.81 -6.46
N GLY A 253 -0.30 14.85 -5.13
CA GLY A 253 -1.03 15.86 -4.35
C GLY A 253 -2.53 15.58 -4.22
N ARG A 254 -3.02 14.41 -4.63
CA ARG A 254 -4.44 14.04 -4.58
C ARG A 254 -4.72 13.08 -3.43
N PRO A 255 -5.73 13.35 -2.58
CA PRO A 255 -6.23 12.35 -1.65
C PRO A 255 -6.79 11.13 -2.40
N SER A 256 -6.69 9.95 -1.80
CA SER A 256 -7.04 8.68 -2.43
C SER A 256 -8.21 8.02 -1.70
N ALA A 257 -9.30 7.73 -2.42
CA ALA A 257 -10.47 7.09 -1.84
C ALA A 257 -10.29 5.56 -1.73
N LEU A 258 -10.68 5.00 -0.59
CA LEU A 258 -10.54 3.59 -0.24
C LEU A 258 -11.86 2.96 0.14
N GLY A 259 -12.08 1.73 -0.31
CA GLY A 259 -13.12 0.84 0.22
C GLY A 259 -12.53 -0.10 1.26
N LEU A 260 -13.19 -0.22 2.42
CA LEU A 260 -12.81 -1.08 3.53
C LEU A 260 -13.79 -2.24 3.65
N ILE A 261 -13.30 -3.47 3.63
CA ILE A 261 -14.11 -4.67 3.81
C ILE A 261 -14.18 -5.01 5.29
N GLY A 262 -15.32 -4.77 5.92
CA GLY A 262 -15.57 -4.98 7.35
C GLY A 262 -16.19 -6.32 7.70
N ALA A 263 -16.73 -7.05 6.71
CA ALA A 263 -17.31 -8.37 6.86
C ALA A 263 -16.97 -9.28 5.69
N VAL A 264 -16.86 -10.58 5.97
CA VAL A 264 -16.66 -11.63 4.97
C VAL A 264 -17.69 -12.71 5.25
N SER A 265 -18.59 -12.95 4.31
CA SER A 265 -19.72 -13.88 4.50
C SER A 265 -20.16 -14.54 3.20
N ASP A 266 -21.04 -15.52 3.30
CA ASP A 266 -21.75 -16.12 2.17
C ASP A 266 -22.96 -15.28 1.73
N ASN A 267 -23.42 -14.37 2.58
CA ASN A 267 -24.54 -13.47 2.28
C ASN A 267 -24.05 -12.01 2.17
N VAL A 268 -23.26 -11.75 1.12
CA VAL A 268 -22.61 -10.46 0.88
C VAL A 268 -23.61 -9.29 0.80
N ILE A 269 -24.82 -9.53 0.28
CA ILE A 269 -25.83 -8.47 0.12
C ILE A 269 -26.36 -8.02 1.48
N ALA A 270 -26.61 -8.95 2.41
CA ALA A 270 -27.07 -8.62 3.76
C ALA A 270 -26.00 -7.87 4.57
N ASP A 271 -24.73 -8.03 4.21
CA ASP A 271 -23.61 -7.45 4.92
C ASP A 271 -23.07 -6.15 4.28
N LEU A 272 -23.72 -5.63 3.22
CA LEU A 272 -23.27 -4.41 2.53
C LEU A 272 -23.06 -3.22 3.49
N GLY A 273 -23.96 -3.04 4.46
CA GLY A 273 -23.84 -1.96 5.46
C GLY A 273 -22.71 -2.14 6.48
N LYS A 274 -21.97 -3.27 6.45
CA LYS A 274 -20.79 -3.52 7.32
C LYS A 274 -19.48 -3.07 6.68
N HIS A 275 -19.53 -2.58 5.45
CA HIS A 275 -18.38 -2.04 4.73
C HIS A 275 -18.36 -0.53 4.86
N HIS A 276 -17.19 0.05 4.58
CA HIS A 276 -17.01 1.49 4.77
C HIS A 276 -16.13 2.08 3.66
N GLN A 277 -16.25 3.38 3.43
CA GLN A 277 -15.34 4.13 2.58
C GLN A 277 -14.68 5.24 3.38
N VAL A 278 -13.38 5.38 3.20
CA VAL A 278 -12.53 6.40 3.83
C VAL A 278 -11.63 7.03 2.77
N LEU A 279 -10.90 8.07 3.15
CA LEU A 279 -9.95 8.75 2.28
C LEU A 279 -8.56 8.70 2.91
N ALA A 280 -7.55 8.25 2.16
CA ALA A 280 -6.16 8.37 2.56
C ALA A 280 -5.59 9.71 2.06
N TYR A 281 -4.96 10.47 2.96
CA TYR A 281 -4.34 11.77 2.64
C TYR A 281 -2.83 11.78 2.87
N SER A 282 -2.31 10.80 3.60
CA SER A 282 -0.86 10.61 3.77
C SER A 282 -0.49 9.14 3.67
N TYR A 283 0.72 8.92 3.20
CA TYR A 283 1.36 7.62 3.07
C TYR A 283 2.75 7.70 3.67
N GLN A 284 3.05 6.79 4.55
CA GLN A 284 4.38 6.59 5.09
C GLN A 284 4.75 5.12 4.96
N ARG A 285 5.97 4.85 4.53
CA ARG A 285 6.54 3.51 4.52
C ARG A 285 7.81 3.49 5.36
N ASP A 286 7.94 2.46 6.17
CA ASP A 286 9.15 2.14 6.93
C ASP A 286 9.39 0.63 6.80
N GLY A 287 10.31 0.27 5.92
CA GLY A 287 10.55 -1.12 5.55
C GLY A 287 9.31 -1.80 4.98
N ARG A 288 8.82 -2.82 5.69
CA ARG A 288 7.59 -3.55 5.34
C ARG A 288 6.31 -2.85 5.79
N ASN A 289 6.42 -1.95 6.76
CA ASN A 289 5.26 -1.30 7.36
C ASN A 289 4.83 -0.11 6.52
N VAL A 290 3.55 -0.06 6.18
CA VAL A 290 2.91 1.08 5.52
C VAL A 290 1.87 1.66 6.46
N THR A 291 1.93 2.97 6.67
CA THR A 291 0.95 3.74 7.45
C THR A 291 0.24 4.72 6.53
N LEU A 292 -1.08 4.64 6.50
CA LEU A 292 -1.96 5.58 5.80
C LEU A 292 -2.62 6.51 6.83
N GLY A 293 -2.50 7.83 6.67
CA GLY A 293 -3.32 8.80 7.40
C GLY A 293 -4.69 8.91 6.73
N ILE A 294 -5.76 8.82 7.52
CA ILE A 294 -7.12 8.56 7.04
C ILE A 294 -8.09 9.66 7.51
N TYR A 295 -8.94 10.14 6.59
CA TYR A 295 -10.20 10.77 6.94
C TYR A 295 -11.31 9.71 6.97
N ASP A 296 -11.96 9.57 8.10
CA ASP A 296 -13.10 8.67 8.32
C ASP A 296 -14.37 9.51 8.53
N PRO A 297 -15.36 9.45 7.63
CA PRO A 297 -16.60 10.21 7.75
C PRO A 297 -17.42 9.94 9.04
N ASN A 298 -17.17 8.81 9.72
CA ASN A 298 -17.79 8.52 11.01
C ASN A 298 -17.10 9.22 12.19
N ARG A 299 -15.90 9.75 11.97
CA ARG A 299 -15.06 10.42 12.97
C ARG A 299 -14.59 11.78 12.42
N PRO A 300 -15.50 12.77 12.34
CA PRO A 300 -15.17 14.08 11.80
C PRO A 300 -14.09 14.77 12.64
N ASP A 301 -13.32 15.65 12.00
CA ASP A 301 -12.30 16.50 12.60
C ASP A 301 -11.11 15.78 13.26
N GLU A 302 -10.97 14.46 13.08
CA GLU A 302 -9.87 13.70 13.66
C GLU A 302 -8.71 13.50 12.66
N ASP A 303 -7.60 14.23 12.87
CA ASP A 303 -6.40 14.21 12.02
C ASP A 303 -5.41 13.07 12.34
N ASN A 304 -5.71 12.24 13.34
CA ASN A 304 -4.80 11.20 13.84
C ASN A 304 -5.25 9.77 13.54
N LEU A 305 -6.20 9.61 12.61
CA LEU A 305 -6.66 8.29 12.23
C LEU A 305 -5.70 7.64 11.23
N THR A 306 -5.39 6.37 11.47
CA THR A 306 -4.45 5.61 10.66
C THR A 306 -4.94 4.20 10.33
N ILE A 307 -4.43 3.66 9.24
CA ILE A 307 -4.38 2.22 8.93
C ILE A 307 -2.92 1.87 8.74
N GLU A 308 -2.44 0.88 9.51
CA GLU A 308 -1.08 0.37 9.42
C GLU A 308 -1.11 -1.07 8.91
N ILE A 309 -0.25 -1.43 7.96
CA ILE A 309 -0.22 -2.75 7.34
C ILE A 309 1.21 -3.26 7.16
N ASP A 310 1.44 -4.55 7.42
CA ASP A 310 2.64 -5.26 6.97
C ASP A 310 2.52 -5.61 5.49
N ALA A 311 3.08 -4.77 4.63
CA ALA A 311 3.07 -4.96 3.18
C ALA A 311 3.98 -6.12 2.71
N GLY A 312 4.78 -6.71 3.59
CA GLY A 312 5.57 -7.92 3.28
C GLY A 312 4.82 -9.24 3.49
N ASN A 313 3.61 -9.22 4.09
CA ASN A 313 2.82 -10.43 4.30
C ASN A 313 1.86 -10.67 3.13
N LEU A 314 2.31 -11.41 2.11
CA LEU A 314 1.49 -11.76 0.95
C LEU A 314 0.54 -12.95 1.18
N GLY A 315 0.62 -13.61 2.32
CA GLY A 315 -0.26 -14.74 2.68
C GLY A 315 -1.62 -14.30 3.24
N ALA A 316 -1.66 -13.16 3.90
CA ALA A 316 -2.87 -12.57 4.47
C ALA A 316 -2.67 -11.07 4.72
N VAL A 317 -3.77 -10.31 4.76
CA VAL A 317 -3.74 -8.91 5.21
C VAL A 317 -3.53 -8.89 6.72
N ASP A 318 -2.41 -8.30 7.15
CA ASP A 318 -2.06 -8.07 8.54
C ASP A 318 -2.02 -6.56 8.78
N LEU A 319 -3.07 -6.04 9.40
CA LEU A 319 -3.22 -4.60 9.62
C LEU A 319 -3.77 -4.27 11.02
N SER A 320 -3.41 -3.09 11.49
CA SER A 320 -4.00 -2.40 12.64
C SER A 320 -4.59 -1.07 12.21
N HIS A 321 -5.56 -0.56 12.95
CA HIS A 321 -6.21 0.72 12.65
C HIS A 321 -6.89 1.31 13.88
N ASN A 322 -7.14 2.62 13.84
CA ASN A 322 -7.93 3.34 14.82
C ASN A 322 -9.15 4.06 14.19
N THR A 323 -9.63 3.58 13.04
CA THR A 323 -10.85 4.07 12.37
C THR A 323 -12.12 3.69 13.17
N SER A 324 -13.29 4.13 12.70
CA SER A 324 -14.59 3.81 13.32
C SER A 324 -15.00 2.34 13.23
N MET A 325 -14.37 1.56 12.36
CA MET A 325 -14.69 0.15 12.16
C MET A 325 -14.17 -0.72 13.30
N SER A 326 -14.87 -1.79 13.62
CA SER A 326 -14.39 -2.79 14.59
C SER A 326 -13.37 -3.76 14.00
N ARG A 327 -13.40 -3.97 12.68
CA ARG A 327 -12.50 -4.87 11.96
C ARG A 327 -12.40 -4.49 10.50
N ILE A 328 -11.21 -4.64 9.92
CA ILE A 328 -10.93 -4.50 8.49
C ILE A 328 -10.24 -5.78 8.02
N TYR A 329 -10.84 -6.47 7.04
CA TYR A 329 -10.25 -7.68 6.43
C TYR A 329 -9.31 -7.34 5.27
N MET A 330 -9.56 -6.25 4.58
CA MET A 330 -8.75 -5.70 3.50
C MET A 330 -9.22 -4.29 3.16
N PHE A 331 -8.40 -3.56 2.42
CA PHE A 331 -8.83 -2.36 1.71
C PHE A 331 -8.46 -2.44 0.23
N PHE A 332 -9.14 -1.64 -0.58
CA PHE A 332 -8.88 -1.52 -2.01
C PHE A 332 -9.00 -0.07 -2.44
N HIS A 333 -8.30 0.28 -3.51
CA HIS A 333 -8.39 1.59 -4.13
C HIS A 333 -9.68 1.70 -4.93
N THR A 334 -10.48 2.74 -4.69
CA THR A 334 -11.64 3.05 -5.51
C THR A 334 -11.23 3.97 -6.65
N GLY A 335 -11.66 3.66 -7.88
CA GLY A 335 -11.35 4.49 -9.05
C GLY A 335 -12.09 5.82 -8.99
N TYR A 336 -11.56 6.80 -8.27
CA TYR A 336 -12.19 8.10 -8.12
C TYR A 336 -12.09 8.94 -9.41
N THR A 337 -13.23 9.55 -9.80
CA THR A 337 -13.28 10.55 -10.88
C THR A 337 -13.68 11.90 -10.29
N PRO A 338 -12.82 12.93 -10.38
CA PRO A 338 -13.12 14.26 -9.85
C PRO A 338 -14.35 14.89 -10.51
N SER A 339 -15.11 15.62 -9.71
CA SER A 339 -16.20 16.47 -10.15
C SER A 339 -16.09 17.84 -9.49
N VAL A 340 -16.28 18.89 -10.24
CA VAL A 340 -16.30 20.24 -9.66
C VAL A 340 -17.64 20.41 -8.93
N PRO A 341 -17.62 20.75 -7.62
CA PRO A 341 -18.86 20.99 -6.89
C PRO A 341 -19.76 22.00 -7.64
N PRO A 342 -21.06 21.73 -7.83
CA PRO A 342 -21.95 22.66 -8.50
C PRO A 342 -22.13 23.95 -7.68
N GLU A 343 -22.49 25.06 -8.35
CA GLU A 343 -22.59 26.39 -7.73
C GLU A 343 -23.54 26.42 -6.51
N ALA A 344 -24.59 25.59 -6.55
CA ALA A 344 -25.59 25.50 -5.46
C ALA A 344 -25.03 24.95 -4.12
N VAL A 345 -23.82 24.37 -4.13
CA VAL A 345 -23.15 23.79 -2.95
C VAL A 345 -21.75 24.34 -2.74
N ARG A 346 -21.44 25.51 -3.29
CA ARG A 346 -20.13 26.18 -3.06
C ARG A 346 -20.20 27.19 -1.93
#